data_f7e56f9013e5c8a42f68fc198caa31f1
#
_entry.id   f7e56f9013e5c8a42f68fc198caa31f1
#
_cell.length_a   1.000
_cell.length_b   1.000
_cell.length_c   1.000
_cell.angle_alpha   90.00
_cell.angle_beta   90.00
_cell.angle_gamma   90.00
#
_symmetry.space_group_name_H-M   'P 1'
#
loop_
_entity.id
_entity.type
_entity.pdbx_description
1 polymer ?
#
loop_
_entity_poly.entity_id
_entity_poly.type
_entity_poly.pdbx_seq_one_letter_code
_entity_poly.pdbx_strand_id
1 'polypeptide(L)'
;PDPRYTDRTAFQYIQGDTTLVVYHTQVTPTDNPNLKTPISRNTEFGVDINLYGIRANMVYYHENLKDAFSISKQVTPFHWKRYKDLQIVAKPEYINGEVVYDGNVLESYQDSIFISYDSPSNGNRIKKWGLEYTLDFGMIPSIRTSLIATGAYRYEKRTDQSPLMRDKSTTSYAYAGIYAGVENGVDNGRIAQRFNTNFQIITHIPKLRFIVSLTTQCVWVDNNKRTFSYNGKNMIYMKDEAGNIVPGNPNK
;
A
#
# COMPACT_ATOMS: atom_id res chain seq x y z
N PRO A 1 16.14 2.08 -5.67
CA PRO A 1 15.72 0.67 -5.74
C PRO A 1 16.43 -0.02 -6.90
N ASP A 2 16.79 -1.30 -6.67
CA ASP A 2 17.49 -2.08 -7.69
C ASP A 2 16.54 -2.40 -8.84
N PRO A 3 17.04 -2.45 -10.08
CA PRO A 3 16.24 -2.84 -11.22
C PRO A 3 15.73 -4.28 -11.06
N ARG A 4 14.54 -4.55 -11.58
CA ARG A 4 13.98 -5.89 -11.58
C ARG A 4 14.35 -6.62 -12.86
N TYR A 5 14.90 -7.79 -12.71
CA TYR A 5 15.19 -8.72 -13.79
C TYR A 5 14.05 -9.73 -13.91
N THR A 6 13.58 -9.94 -15.10
CA THR A 6 12.55 -10.94 -15.41
C THR A 6 13.00 -11.78 -16.60
N ASP A 7 13.16 -13.08 -16.33
CA ASP A 7 13.60 -14.03 -17.33
C ASP A 7 12.41 -14.80 -17.91
N ARG A 8 12.43 -15.05 -19.20
CA ARG A 8 11.49 -15.93 -19.91
C ARG A 8 12.26 -16.89 -20.79
N THR A 9 11.91 -18.16 -20.66
CA THR A 9 12.52 -19.19 -21.50
C THR A 9 12.07 -19.01 -22.93
N ALA A 10 13.05 -18.79 -23.79
CA ALA A 10 12.85 -18.72 -25.23
C ALA A 10 12.94 -20.11 -25.87
N PHE A 11 13.85 -20.94 -25.33
CA PHE A 11 14.06 -22.31 -25.78
C PHE A 11 14.64 -23.16 -24.66
N GLN A 12 14.25 -24.43 -24.65
CA GLN A 12 14.84 -25.41 -23.71
C GLN A 12 14.99 -26.76 -24.40
N TYR A 13 16.17 -27.33 -24.28
CA TYR A 13 16.48 -28.70 -24.70
C TYR A 13 17.24 -29.40 -23.59
N ILE A 14 16.77 -30.57 -23.19
CA ILE A 14 17.40 -31.41 -22.17
C ILE A 14 17.37 -32.83 -22.68
N GLN A 15 18.55 -33.44 -22.93
CA GLN A 15 18.66 -34.84 -23.31
C GLN A 15 19.96 -35.41 -22.75
N GLY A 16 19.83 -36.43 -21.86
CA GLY A 16 20.98 -37.03 -21.16
C GLY A 16 21.76 -35.95 -20.40
N ASP A 17 23.05 -35.86 -20.65
CA ASP A 17 23.96 -34.89 -20.02
C ASP A 17 24.03 -33.54 -20.78
N THR A 18 23.20 -33.38 -21.81
CA THR A 18 23.20 -32.16 -22.61
C THR A 18 22.01 -31.28 -22.28
N THR A 19 22.29 -30.03 -21.95
CA THR A 19 21.27 -29.02 -21.71
C THR A 19 21.61 -27.75 -22.49
N LEU A 20 20.63 -27.24 -23.24
CA LEU A 20 20.67 -25.90 -23.83
C LEU A 20 19.42 -25.16 -23.38
N VAL A 21 19.61 -24.06 -22.65
CA VAL A 21 18.49 -23.17 -22.27
C VAL A 21 18.81 -21.76 -22.71
N VAL A 22 17.89 -21.16 -23.46
CA VAL A 22 17.99 -19.77 -23.91
C VAL A 22 16.92 -18.95 -23.20
N TYR A 23 17.36 -17.91 -22.51
CA TYR A 23 16.49 -16.97 -21.82
C TYR A 23 16.47 -15.61 -22.52
N HIS A 24 15.35 -14.96 -22.44
CA HIS A 24 15.24 -13.52 -22.69
C HIS A 24 15.02 -12.81 -21.36
N THR A 25 15.92 -11.89 -21.05
CA THR A 25 15.87 -11.11 -19.80
C THR A 25 15.42 -9.70 -20.10
N GLN A 26 14.34 -9.27 -19.45
CA GLN A 26 13.95 -7.87 -19.43
C GLN A 26 14.38 -7.22 -18.12
N VAL A 27 15.07 -6.09 -18.24
CA VAL A 27 15.44 -5.25 -17.10
C VAL A 27 14.42 -4.13 -16.99
N THR A 28 13.73 -4.08 -15.86
CA THR A 28 12.72 -3.06 -15.59
C THR A 28 13.22 -2.12 -14.51
N PRO A 29 13.37 -0.81 -14.79
CA PRO A 29 13.70 0.17 -13.76
C PRO A 29 12.53 0.28 -12.78
N THR A 30 12.83 0.20 -11.49
CA THR A 30 11.83 0.29 -10.43
C THR A 30 11.81 1.66 -9.74
N ASP A 31 12.70 2.55 -10.14
CA ASP A 31 12.77 3.93 -9.68
C ASP A 31 11.68 4.81 -10.31
N ASN A 32 11.42 5.93 -9.65
CA ASN A 32 10.55 6.98 -10.18
C ASN A 32 11.27 8.33 -10.02
N PRO A 33 11.87 8.85 -11.10
CA PRO A 33 12.59 10.11 -11.07
C PRO A 33 11.67 11.33 -10.84
N ASN A 34 10.35 11.16 -10.97
CA ASN A 34 9.36 12.21 -10.82
C ASN A 34 8.78 12.28 -9.39
N LEU A 35 9.41 11.64 -8.42
CA LEU A 35 8.96 11.71 -7.04
C LEU A 35 9.05 13.14 -6.49
N LYS A 36 7.95 13.56 -5.85
CA LYS A 36 7.85 14.85 -5.18
C LYS A 36 8.09 14.69 -3.70
N THR A 37 8.64 15.72 -3.08
CA THR A 37 8.75 15.78 -1.62
C THR A 37 7.36 15.88 -0.99
N PRO A 38 7.01 15.02 -0.04
CA PRO A 38 5.76 15.12 0.71
C PRO A 38 5.68 16.45 1.47
N ILE A 39 4.49 17.06 1.47
CA ILE A 39 4.25 18.30 2.19
C ILE A 39 3.17 18.06 3.24
N SER A 40 3.55 18.22 4.51
CA SER A 40 2.61 18.23 5.63
C SER A 40 2.33 19.66 6.08
N ARG A 41 1.04 19.96 6.29
CA ARG A 41 0.58 21.19 6.94
C ARG A 41 -0.16 20.79 8.20
N ASN A 42 0.36 21.27 9.33
CA ASN A 42 -0.24 21.06 10.64
C ASN A 42 -0.76 22.39 11.20
N THR A 43 -1.94 22.34 11.81
CA THR A 43 -2.56 23.46 12.52
C THR A 43 -3.04 22.93 13.85
N GLU A 44 -2.66 23.62 14.92
CA GLU A 44 -3.02 23.27 16.28
C GLU A 44 -3.65 24.46 16.99
N PHE A 45 -4.64 24.18 17.81
CA PHE A 45 -5.29 25.14 18.67
C PHE A 45 -5.45 24.54 20.06
N GLY A 46 -4.83 25.17 21.05
CA GLY A 46 -4.85 24.71 22.44
C GLY A 46 -5.57 25.70 23.36
N VAL A 47 -6.24 25.15 24.36
CA VAL A 47 -6.89 25.92 25.43
C VAL A 47 -6.53 25.31 26.77
N ASP A 48 -6.04 26.16 27.68
CA ASP A 48 -5.80 25.82 29.10
C ASP A 48 -6.79 26.57 29.98
N ILE A 49 -7.50 25.84 30.83
CA ILE A 49 -8.47 26.36 31.77
C ILE A 49 -8.06 25.94 33.20
N ASN A 50 -8.02 26.89 34.08
CA ASN A 50 -7.86 26.62 35.51
C ASN A 50 -8.97 27.32 36.28
N LEU A 51 -9.92 26.55 36.80
CA LEU A 51 -11.11 27.08 37.46
C LEU A 51 -11.48 26.21 38.65
N TYR A 52 -11.59 26.84 39.82
CA TYR A 52 -11.99 26.17 41.07
C TYR A 52 -11.18 24.92 41.43
N GLY A 53 -9.88 24.90 41.08
CA GLY A 53 -9.01 23.75 41.36
C GLY A 53 -9.08 22.63 40.33
N ILE A 54 -9.90 22.77 39.27
CA ILE A 54 -9.95 21.90 38.12
C ILE A 54 -9.08 22.51 37.05
N ARG A 55 -8.17 21.71 36.52
CA ARG A 55 -7.34 22.08 35.39
C ARG A 55 -7.78 21.27 34.15
N ALA A 56 -8.04 21.96 33.05
CA ALA A 56 -8.37 21.34 31.79
C ALA A 56 -7.42 21.87 30.71
N ASN A 57 -6.75 20.98 30.02
CA ASN A 57 -6.00 21.25 28.80
C ASN A 57 -6.69 20.54 27.66
N MET A 58 -6.92 21.25 26.56
CA MET A 58 -7.51 20.68 25.34
C MET A 58 -6.73 21.20 24.14
N VAL A 59 -6.36 20.28 23.23
CA VAL A 59 -5.64 20.60 22.00
C VAL A 59 -6.39 19.97 20.84
N TYR A 60 -6.88 20.81 19.95
CA TYR A 60 -7.37 20.39 18.63
C TYR A 60 -6.24 20.48 17.63
N TYR A 61 -6.08 19.46 16.80
CA TYR A 61 -5.12 19.49 15.71
C TYR A 61 -5.75 19.05 14.38
N HIS A 62 -5.21 19.60 13.30
CA HIS A 62 -5.55 19.21 11.94
C HIS A 62 -4.28 19.12 11.11
N GLU A 63 -4.04 17.96 10.51
CA GLU A 63 -2.91 17.68 9.63
C GLU A 63 -3.40 17.31 8.23
N ASN A 64 -2.76 17.89 7.21
CA ASN A 64 -3.01 17.54 5.81
C ASN A 64 -1.67 17.26 5.12
N LEU A 65 -1.39 15.98 4.91
CA LEU A 65 -0.22 15.49 4.21
C LEU A 65 -0.59 15.20 2.75
N LYS A 66 0.08 15.89 1.83
CA LYS A 66 -0.03 15.70 0.39
C LYS A 66 1.20 15.03 -0.17
N ASP A 67 1.04 14.36 -1.30
CA ASP A 67 2.12 13.71 -2.05
C ASP A 67 2.94 12.73 -1.17
N ALA A 68 2.28 12.08 -0.19
CA ALA A 68 2.93 11.10 0.66
C ALA A 68 3.40 9.91 -0.16
N PHE A 69 4.57 9.39 0.19
CA PHE A 69 5.13 8.23 -0.49
C PHE A 69 4.25 7.00 -0.33
N SER A 70 4.13 6.28 -1.41
CA SER A 70 3.51 4.96 -1.46
C SER A 70 4.27 4.08 -2.44
N ILE A 71 4.06 2.78 -2.34
CA ILE A 71 4.50 1.83 -3.35
C ILE A 71 3.28 1.50 -4.21
N SER A 72 3.38 1.79 -5.50
CA SER A 72 2.35 1.42 -6.47
C SER A 72 2.83 0.30 -7.37
N LYS A 73 1.95 -0.65 -7.62
CA LYS A 73 2.23 -1.72 -8.56
C LYS A 73 2.09 -1.20 -9.99
N GLN A 74 3.16 -1.34 -10.76
CA GLN A 74 3.19 -1.04 -12.17
C GLN A 74 3.09 -2.33 -12.97
N VAL A 75 2.55 -2.25 -14.17
CA VAL A 75 2.47 -3.36 -15.11
C VAL A 75 3.02 -2.92 -16.45
N THR A 76 3.87 -3.73 -17.04
CA THR A 76 4.45 -3.47 -18.35
C THR A 76 4.39 -4.73 -19.22
N PRO A 77 4.18 -4.63 -20.53
CA PRO A 77 4.29 -5.76 -21.41
C PRO A 77 5.75 -6.22 -21.50
N PHE A 78 5.92 -7.52 -21.56
CA PHE A 78 7.17 -8.18 -21.85
C PHE A 78 6.99 -9.04 -23.08
N HIS A 79 7.68 -8.70 -24.17
CA HIS A 79 7.67 -9.42 -25.43
C HIS A 79 8.99 -10.16 -25.57
N TRP A 80 8.92 -11.44 -25.94
CA TRP A 80 10.13 -12.20 -26.19
C TRP A 80 9.94 -13.17 -27.34
N LYS A 81 11.03 -13.50 -28.01
CA LYS A 81 11.08 -14.52 -29.02
C LYS A 81 11.01 -15.89 -28.36
N ARG A 82 10.11 -16.74 -28.82
CA ARG A 82 10.00 -18.11 -28.38
C ARG A 82 10.09 -19.04 -29.55
N TYR A 83 10.86 -20.12 -29.40
CA TYR A 83 11.00 -21.12 -30.46
C TYR A 83 9.92 -22.19 -30.29
N LYS A 84 9.45 -22.75 -31.44
CA LYS A 84 8.46 -23.84 -31.42
C LYS A 84 9.07 -25.09 -30.80
N ASP A 85 8.27 -25.75 -29.97
CA ASP A 85 8.64 -27.04 -29.41
C ASP A 85 8.58 -28.09 -30.57
N LEU A 86 9.73 -28.59 -30.96
CA LEU A 86 9.87 -29.67 -31.90
C LEU A 86 10.45 -30.88 -31.17
N GLN A 87 10.10 -32.10 -31.65
CA GLN A 87 10.82 -33.29 -31.22
C GLN A 87 12.22 -33.25 -31.85
N ILE A 88 13.16 -32.68 -31.10
CA ILE A 88 14.55 -32.53 -31.52
C ILE A 88 15.28 -33.80 -31.12
N VAL A 89 15.81 -34.52 -32.13
CA VAL A 89 16.55 -35.77 -31.96
C VAL A 89 18.05 -35.53 -31.87
N ALA A 90 18.55 -34.47 -32.53
CA ALA A 90 19.96 -34.12 -32.50
C ALA A 90 20.18 -32.87 -31.57
N LYS A 91 21.44 -32.66 -31.19
CA LYS A 91 21.79 -31.53 -30.29
C LYS A 91 21.61 -30.20 -31.03
N PRO A 92 20.76 -29.27 -30.51
CA PRO A 92 20.65 -27.93 -31.05
C PRO A 92 21.85 -27.07 -30.58
N GLU A 93 22.14 -26.04 -31.32
CA GLU A 93 23.18 -25.05 -31.03
C GLU A 93 22.59 -23.63 -30.97
N TYR A 94 23.23 -22.76 -30.23
CA TYR A 94 22.87 -21.33 -30.20
C TYR A 94 23.96 -20.54 -30.90
N ILE A 95 23.66 -20.08 -32.10
CA ILE A 95 24.62 -19.43 -33.01
C ILE A 95 24.04 -18.07 -33.45
N ASN A 96 24.84 -17.01 -33.29
CA ASN A 96 24.47 -15.65 -33.70
C ASN A 96 23.09 -15.16 -33.21
N GLY A 97 22.70 -15.55 -31.96
CA GLY A 97 21.42 -15.14 -31.38
C GLY A 97 20.22 -16.00 -31.80
N GLU A 98 20.46 -17.09 -32.51
CA GLU A 98 19.43 -18.00 -33.00
C GLU A 98 19.68 -19.43 -32.53
N VAL A 99 18.58 -20.17 -32.29
CA VAL A 99 18.66 -21.61 -32.08
C VAL A 99 18.67 -22.30 -33.45
N VAL A 100 19.72 -23.07 -33.68
CA VAL A 100 19.94 -23.80 -34.92
C VAL A 100 19.85 -25.30 -34.63
N TYR A 101 19.16 -26.00 -35.49
CA TYR A 101 19.01 -27.45 -35.47
C TYR A 101 19.16 -28.02 -36.87
N ASP A 102 20.03 -29.01 -37.02
CA ASP A 102 20.34 -29.64 -38.30
C ASP A 102 20.64 -28.61 -39.43
N GLY A 103 21.46 -27.60 -39.10
CA GLY A 103 21.87 -26.53 -40.02
C GLY A 103 20.80 -25.49 -40.34
N ASN A 104 19.60 -25.61 -39.81
CA ASN A 104 18.50 -24.67 -40.02
C ASN A 104 18.16 -23.89 -38.73
N VAL A 105 17.78 -22.62 -38.91
CA VAL A 105 17.25 -21.83 -37.80
C VAL A 105 15.86 -22.36 -37.40
N LEU A 106 15.66 -22.62 -36.11
CA LEU A 106 14.35 -23.05 -35.62
C LEU A 106 13.29 -21.99 -35.81
N GLU A 107 12.10 -22.44 -36.21
CA GLU A 107 10.94 -21.54 -36.33
C GLU A 107 10.58 -20.94 -34.96
N SER A 108 10.35 -19.64 -34.96
CA SER A 108 10.05 -18.88 -33.74
C SER A 108 8.83 -17.98 -33.92
N TYR A 109 8.25 -17.58 -32.83
CA TYR A 109 7.15 -16.63 -32.79
C TYR A 109 7.36 -15.65 -31.63
N GLN A 110 6.66 -14.52 -31.69
CA GLN A 110 6.64 -13.52 -30.59
C GLN A 110 5.63 -13.96 -29.56
N ASP A 111 6.09 -14.16 -28.35
CA ASP A 111 5.23 -14.38 -27.18
C ASP A 111 5.20 -13.13 -26.31
N SER A 112 4.15 -12.95 -25.54
CA SER A 112 3.94 -11.74 -24.74
C SER A 112 3.26 -12.03 -23.42
N ILE A 113 3.69 -11.36 -22.36
CA ILE A 113 3.07 -11.43 -21.05
C ILE A 113 3.14 -10.07 -20.37
N PHE A 114 2.21 -9.79 -19.46
CA PHE A 114 2.35 -8.66 -18.56
C PHE A 114 3.17 -9.06 -17.34
N ILE A 115 4.19 -8.28 -17.04
CA ILE A 115 4.96 -8.40 -15.82
C ILE A 115 4.62 -7.25 -14.87
N SER A 116 4.58 -7.52 -13.58
CA SER A 116 4.31 -6.51 -12.57
C SER A 116 5.51 -6.27 -11.69
N TYR A 117 5.73 -5.02 -11.32
CA TYR A 117 6.77 -4.60 -10.40
C TYR A 117 6.28 -3.46 -9.52
N ASP A 118 6.90 -3.30 -8.37
CA ASP A 118 6.59 -2.23 -7.44
C ASP A 118 7.49 -1.03 -7.71
N SER A 119 6.90 0.17 -7.75
CA SER A 119 7.60 1.43 -7.94
C SER A 119 7.14 2.47 -6.94
N PRO A 120 8.03 3.29 -6.37
CA PRO A 120 7.64 4.36 -5.47
C PRO A 120 6.80 5.41 -6.19
N SER A 121 5.81 5.96 -5.51
CA SER A 121 4.90 6.97 -6.03
C SER A 121 4.49 7.99 -4.95
N ASN A 122 3.89 9.09 -5.36
CA ASN A 122 3.29 10.09 -4.46
C ASN A 122 1.76 9.97 -4.39
N GLY A 123 1.22 8.77 -4.50
CA GLY A 123 -0.22 8.53 -4.60
C GLY A 123 -1.02 8.77 -3.33
N ASN A 124 -0.38 8.95 -2.19
CA ASN A 124 -1.08 9.05 -0.91
C ASN A 124 -1.40 10.48 -0.50
N ARG A 125 -2.63 10.65 0.00
CA ARG A 125 -3.04 11.80 0.81
C ARG A 125 -3.53 11.34 2.16
N ILE A 126 -3.11 12.03 3.20
CA ILE A 126 -3.52 11.70 4.57
C ILE A 126 -4.06 12.97 5.21
N LYS A 127 -5.31 12.92 5.66
CA LYS A 127 -5.93 13.95 6.47
C LYS A 127 -6.15 13.38 7.85
N LYS A 128 -5.64 14.07 8.85
CA LYS A 128 -5.86 13.72 10.25
C LYS A 128 -6.43 14.92 10.96
N TRP A 129 -7.29 14.66 11.92
CA TRP A 129 -7.70 15.65 12.90
C TRP A 129 -8.06 14.94 14.19
N GLY A 130 -7.93 15.64 15.28
CA GLY A 130 -8.24 15.08 16.58
C GLY A 130 -8.35 16.13 17.65
N LEU A 131 -8.78 15.65 18.80
CA LEU A 131 -8.86 16.40 20.03
C LEU A 131 -8.15 15.59 21.11
N GLU A 132 -7.16 16.18 21.73
CA GLU A 132 -6.49 15.64 22.92
C GLU A 132 -6.93 16.44 24.14
N TYR A 133 -7.09 15.77 25.26
CA TYR A 133 -7.48 16.45 26.48
C TYR A 133 -6.86 15.84 27.72
N THR A 134 -6.64 16.69 28.69
CA THR A 134 -6.28 16.34 30.06
C THR A 134 -7.20 17.10 31.01
N LEU A 135 -7.92 16.37 31.85
CA LEU A 135 -8.77 16.91 32.90
C LEU A 135 -8.20 16.46 34.22
N ASP A 136 -7.73 17.40 35.03
CA ASP A 136 -7.25 17.16 36.38
C ASP A 136 -8.25 17.81 37.36
N PHE A 137 -8.98 16.99 38.06
CA PHE A 137 -10.00 17.44 39.05
C PHE A 137 -9.40 17.82 40.38
N GLY A 138 -8.06 17.80 40.49
CA GLY A 138 -7.37 18.06 41.73
C GLY A 138 -7.61 17.00 42.79
N MET A 139 -7.26 17.33 44.02
CA MET A 139 -7.48 16.45 45.16
C MET A 139 -8.79 16.82 45.87
N ILE A 140 -9.65 15.85 46.04
CA ILE A 140 -10.88 15.95 46.86
C ILE A 140 -10.48 15.75 48.32
N PRO A 141 -10.48 16.83 49.15
CA PRO A 141 -9.87 16.75 50.49
C PRO A 141 -10.56 15.75 51.45
N SER A 142 -11.89 15.59 51.34
CA SER A 142 -12.68 14.71 52.20
C SER A 142 -12.28 13.24 52.10
N ILE A 143 -11.90 12.79 50.90
CA ILE A 143 -11.49 11.41 50.62
C ILE A 143 -10.01 11.29 50.24
N ARG A 144 -9.30 12.43 50.19
CA ARG A 144 -7.88 12.52 49.82
C ARG A 144 -7.55 11.81 48.52
N THR A 145 -8.44 11.94 47.56
CA THR A 145 -8.35 11.27 46.26
C THR A 145 -8.27 12.30 45.14
N SER A 146 -7.30 12.12 44.25
CA SER A 146 -7.17 12.88 43.02
C SER A 146 -7.68 12.04 41.85
N LEU A 147 -8.35 12.68 40.90
CA LEU A 147 -8.82 12.08 39.67
C LEU A 147 -8.25 12.85 38.48
N ILE A 148 -7.60 12.14 37.59
CA ILE A 148 -7.09 12.68 36.33
C ILE A 148 -7.67 11.85 35.15
N ALA A 149 -8.20 12.51 34.16
CA ALA A 149 -8.66 11.89 32.93
C ALA A 149 -7.87 12.46 31.75
N THR A 150 -7.18 11.61 31.02
CA THR A 150 -6.48 11.98 29.79
C THR A 150 -7.04 11.18 28.64
N GLY A 151 -7.26 11.83 27.50
CA GLY A 151 -7.81 11.11 26.36
C GLY A 151 -7.54 11.78 25.05
N ALA A 152 -7.85 11.03 24.00
CA ALA A 152 -7.73 11.53 22.64
C ALA A 152 -8.81 10.95 21.74
N TYR A 153 -9.40 11.79 20.93
CA TYR A 153 -10.14 11.38 19.75
C TYR A 153 -9.28 11.65 18.53
N ARG A 154 -9.10 10.64 17.68
CA ARG A 154 -8.36 10.74 16.43
C ARG A 154 -9.21 10.25 15.26
N TYR A 155 -9.24 11.04 14.21
CA TYR A 155 -9.76 10.67 12.91
C TYR A 155 -8.63 10.74 11.89
N GLU A 156 -8.48 9.72 11.07
CA GLU A 156 -7.53 9.66 9.97
C GLU A 156 -8.26 9.16 8.71
N LYS A 157 -8.19 9.94 7.64
CA LYS A 157 -8.58 9.50 6.30
C LYS A 157 -7.33 9.45 5.43
N ARG A 158 -6.98 8.24 5.02
CA ARG A 158 -5.94 8.00 4.01
C ARG A 158 -6.63 7.72 2.68
N THR A 159 -6.18 8.40 1.64
CA THR A 159 -6.63 8.22 0.27
C THR A 159 -5.42 7.87 -0.57
N ASP A 160 -5.47 6.75 -1.28
CA ASP A 160 -4.46 6.35 -2.25
C ASP A 160 -4.99 6.69 -3.64
N GLN A 161 -4.25 7.56 -4.35
CA GLN A 161 -4.58 7.96 -5.71
C GLN A 161 -3.88 7.09 -6.76
N SER A 162 -3.01 6.20 -6.32
CA SER A 162 -2.33 5.27 -7.22
C SER A 162 -3.34 4.29 -7.79
N PRO A 163 -3.30 4.02 -9.09
CA PRO A 163 -4.13 2.99 -9.68
C PRO A 163 -3.81 1.63 -9.06
N LEU A 164 -4.83 0.93 -8.61
CA LEU A 164 -4.67 -0.43 -8.15
C LEU A 164 -4.60 -1.35 -9.38
N MET A 165 -3.43 -1.88 -9.65
CA MET A 165 -3.25 -2.83 -10.75
C MET A 165 -3.43 -4.25 -10.25
N ARG A 166 -4.30 -5.00 -10.89
CA ARG A 166 -4.48 -6.42 -10.64
C ARG A 166 -4.18 -7.18 -11.93
N ASP A 167 -3.23 -8.08 -11.82
CA ASP A 167 -2.96 -9.04 -12.87
C ASP A 167 -4.09 -10.08 -12.87
N LYS A 168 -4.83 -10.17 -13.97
CA LYS A 168 -5.72 -11.29 -14.24
C LYS A 168 -4.94 -12.36 -14.96
N SER A 169 -3.88 -12.87 -14.36
CA SER A 169 -3.23 -14.02 -14.95
C SER A 169 -4.07 -15.25 -14.70
N THR A 170 -4.46 -15.92 -15.73
CA THR A 170 -4.25 -17.38 -15.80
C THR A 170 -4.46 -17.96 -17.16
N THR A 171 -5.12 -17.29 -18.11
CA THR A 171 -5.40 -17.97 -19.40
C THR A 171 -5.54 -17.04 -20.60
N SER A 172 -5.40 -15.75 -20.45
CA SER A 172 -5.60 -14.81 -21.54
C SER A 172 -4.52 -13.74 -21.52
N TYR A 173 -3.65 -13.77 -22.46
CA TYR A 173 -2.43 -12.96 -22.59
C TYR A 173 -2.62 -11.45 -22.67
N ALA A 174 -3.82 -10.95 -22.53
CA ALA A 174 -4.16 -9.62 -22.97
C ALA A 174 -4.43 -8.59 -21.89
N TYR A 175 -4.64 -8.93 -20.63
CA TYR A 175 -5.29 -7.95 -19.77
C TYR A 175 -4.71 -7.89 -18.34
N ALA A 176 -3.87 -6.90 -18.10
CA ALA A 176 -3.69 -6.38 -16.76
C ALA A 176 -4.78 -5.33 -16.49
N GLY A 177 -5.70 -5.63 -15.60
CA GLY A 177 -6.75 -4.69 -15.24
C GLY A 177 -6.25 -3.63 -14.25
N ILE A 178 -6.52 -2.36 -14.54
CA ILE A 178 -6.31 -1.26 -13.61
C ILE A 178 -7.65 -0.98 -12.94
N TYR A 179 -7.66 -1.12 -11.62
CA TYR A 179 -8.83 -0.85 -10.83
C TYR A 179 -8.70 0.51 -10.15
N ALA A 180 -9.80 1.26 -10.17
CA ALA A 180 -10.00 2.45 -9.38
C ALA A 180 -8.87 3.47 -9.40
N GLY A 181 -8.82 4.25 -10.43
CA GLY A 181 -8.24 5.59 -10.36
C GLY A 181 -9.23 6.56 -9.71
N VAL A 182 -8.70 7.66 -9.25
CA VAL A 182 -9.45 8.75 -8.58
C VAL A 182 -10.51 9.42 -9.48
N GLU A 183 -10.52 9.15 -10.79
CA GLU A 183 -11.36 9.85 -11.77
C GLU A 183 -12.86 9.71 -11.55
N ASN A 184 -13.31 8.70 -10.81
CA ASN A 184 -14.75 8.50 -10.56
C ASN A 184 -15.12 8.63 -9.08
N GLY A 185 -14.32 9.32 -8.27
CA GLY A 185 -14.63 9.53 -6.85
C GLY A 185 -14.49 8.28 -5.99
N VAL A 186 -13.90 7.21 -6.52
CA VAL A 186 -13.64 6.00 -5.77
C VAL A 186 -12.25 6.14 -5.14
N ASP A 187 -12.26 6.52 -3.87
CA ASP A 187 -11.05 6.57 -3.06
C ASP A 187 -10.60 5.16 -2.71
N ASN A 188 -9.43 4.73 -3.19
CA ASN A 188 -8.76 3.58 -2.62
C ASN A 188 -8.12 4.01 -1.29
N GLY A 189 -8.85 3.91 -0.22
CA GLY A 189 -8.40 4.48 1.03
C GLY A 189 -8.89 3.74 2.26
N ARG A 190 -8.60 4.36 3.39
CA ARG A 190 -8.94 3.86 4.72
C ARG A 190 -9.35 5.02 5.61
N ILE A 191 -10.39 4.80 6.38
CA ILE A 191 -10.77 5.67 7.49
C ILE A 191 -10.50 4.93 8.79
N ALA A 192 -9.74 5.55 9.67
CA ALA A 192 -9.51 5.08 11.03
C ALA A 192 -10.02 6.12 12.02
N GLN A 193 -10.76 5.66 13.04
CA GLN A 193 -11.25 6.48 14.12
C GLN A 193 -10.93 5.79 15.43
N ARG A 194 -10.40 6.53 16.38
CA ARG A 194 -10.17 6.02 17.71
C ARG A 194 -10.47 7.07 18.75
N PHE A 195 -11.19 6.66 19.78
CA PHE A 195 -11.44 7.45 20.99
C PHE A 195 -11.10 6.61 22.19
N ASN A 196 -10.19 7.11 23.01
CA ASN A 196 -9.81 6.47 24.26
C ASN A 196 -9.66 7.49 25.39
N THR A 197 -9.87 7.02 26.60
CA THR A 197 -9.65 7.77 27.83
C THR A 197 -8.89 6.91 28.82
N ASN A 198 -7.87 7.47 29.44
CA ASN A 198 -7.19 6.91 30.60
C ASN A 198 -7.67 7.65 31.83
N PHE A 199 -8.15 6.91 32.80
CA PHE A 199 -8.48 7.44 34.12
C PHE A 199 -7.40 7.03 35.12
N GLN A 200 -6.92 7.99 35.89
CA GLN A 200 -6.00 7.74 37.00
C GLN A 200 -6.62 8.27 38.28
N ILE A 201 -6.77 7.38 39.25
CA ILE A 201 -7.28 7.67 40.55
C ILE A 201 -6.14 7.44 41.56
N ILE A 202 -5.82 8.47 42.33
CA ILE A 202 -4.74 8.42 43.34
C ILE A 202 -5.33 8.75 44.69
N THR A 203 -5.33 7.79 45.61
CA THR A 203 -5.88 7.92 46.96
C THR A 203 -4.76 7.84 48.01
N HIS A 204 -4.69 8.84 48.87
CA HIS A 204 -3.77 8.87 50.00
C HIS A 204 -4.45 8.34 51.27
N ILE A 205 -3.86 7.33 51.90
CA ILE A 205 -4.36 6.74 53.14
C ILE A 205 -3.32 6.99 54.26
N PRO A 206 -3.31 8.18 54.89
CA PRO A 206 -2.24 8.55 55.84
C PRO A 206 -2.16 7.67 57.07
N LYS A 207 -3.29 7.18 57.56
CA LYS A 207 -3.33 6.28 58.73
C LYS A 207 -2.50 5.01 58.51
N LEU A 208 -2.46 4.51 57.29
CA LEU A 208 -1.71 3.32 56.89
C LEU A 208 -0.38 3.67 56.18
N ARG A 209 -0.13 4.95 55.94
CA ARG A 209 1.02 5.47 55.15
C ARG A 209 1.09 4.89 53.75
N PHE A 210 -0.06 4.64 53.10
CA PHE A 210 -0.16 4.12 51.77
C PHE A 210 -0.67 5.17 50.79
N ILE A 211 -0.20 5.03 49.54
CA ILE A 211 -0.75 5.70 48.38
C ILE A 211 -1.21 4.57 47.44
N VAL A 212 -2.48 4.59 47.10
CA VAL A 212 -3.06 3.65 46.16
C VAL A 212 -3.31 4.38 44.86
N SER A 213 -2.77 3.87 43.74
CA SER A 213 -3.01 4.38 42.41
C SER A 213 -3.69 3.32 41.57
N LEU A 214 -4.80 3.68 40.94
CA LEU A 214 -5.52 2.87 39.96
C LEU A 214 -5.49 3.60 38.65
N THR A 215 -5.01 2.92 37.59
CA THR A 215 -5.07 3.43 36.25
C THR A 215 -5.91 2.48 35.41
N THR A 216 -6.90 3.00 34.66
CA THR A 216 -7.72 2.23 33.74
C THR A 216 -7.78 2.93 32.40
N GLN A 217 -7.78 2.15 31.33
CA GLN A 217 -7.93 2.64 29.97
C GLN A 217 -9.25 2.16 29.39
N CYS A 218 -10.04 3.10 28.88
CA CYS A 218 -11.26 2.82 28.15
C CYS A 218 -11.06 3.16 26.68
N VAL A 219 -11.38 2.23 25.80
CA VAL A 219 -11.47 2.47 24.35
C VAL A 219 -12.95 2.54 24.01
N TRP A 220 -13.43 3.72 23.64
CA TRP A 220 -14.83 4.00 23.35
C TRP A 220 -15.18 3.75 21.88
N VAL A 221 -14.24 4.10 21.02
CA VAL A 221 -14.35 3.90 19.55
C VAL A 221 -13.04 3.36 19.05
N ASP A 222 -13.09 2.28 18.30
CA ASP A 222 -12.00 1.79 17.48
C ASP A 222 -12.61 1.28 16.17
N ASN A 223 -12.63 2.15 15.18
CA ASN A 223 -13.24 1.86 13.89
C ASN A 223 -12.19 2.00 12.78
N ASN A 224 -12.19 1.01 11.90
CA ASN A 224 -11.28 0.93 10.80
C ASN A 224 -12.02 0.44 9.56
N LYS A 225 -12.29 1.37 8.65
CA LYS A 225 -13.08 1.11 7.45
C LYS A 225 -12.25 1.36 6.20
N ARG A 226 -12.24 0.40 5.28
CA ARG A 226 -11.78 0.64 3.92
C ARG A 226 -12.84 1.42 3.16
N THR A 227 -12.45 2.45 2.42
CA THR A 227 -13.35 3.25 1.59
C THR A 227 -13.54 2.66 0.20
N PHE A 228 -12.67 1.71 -0.17
CA PHE A 228 -12.76 0.97 -1.42
C PHE A 228 -13.10 -0.50 -1.16
N SER A 229 -14.07 -1.00 -1.91
CA SER A 229 -14.41 -2.42 -1.95
C SER A 229 -14.47 -2.86 -3.41
N TYR A 230 -13.53 -3.70 -3.80
CA TYR A 230 -13.55 -4.31 -5.13
C TYR A 230 -14.55 -5.46 -5.17
N ASN A 231 -15.57 -5.33 -6.01
CA ASN A 231 -16.60 -6.35 -6.20
C ASN A 231 -16.49 -7.12 -7.53
N GLY A 232 -15.37 -6.99 -8.23
CA GLY A 232 -15.12 -7.64 -9.51
C GLY A 232 -15.67 -6.91 -10.74
N LYS A 233 -16.46 -5.86 -10.55
CA LYS A 233 -17.19 -5.19 -11.64
C LYS A 233 -16.66 -3.82 -12.06
N ASN A 234 -15.69 -3.27 -11.34
CA ASN A 234 -15.22 -1.91 -11.56
C ASN A 234 -13.83 -1.85 -12.22
N MET A 235 -13.64 -2.58 -13.30
CA MET A 235 -12.45 -2.40 -14.12
C MET A 235 -12.66 -1.15 -14.99
N ILE A 236 -12.01 -0.04 -14.61
CA ILE A 236 -12.15 1.24 -15.30
C ILE A 236 -11.21 1.31 -16.49
N TYR A 237 -10.01 0.76 -16.35
CA TYR A 237 -8.97 0.78 -17.37
C TYR A 237 -8.31 -0.59 -17.49
N MET A 238 -7.82 -0.86 -18.70
CA MET A 238 -7.03 -2.04 -19.05
C MET A 238 -5.74 -1.59 -19.73
N LYS A 239 -4.67 -2.36 -19.62
CA LYS A 239 -3.52 -2.20 -20.53
C LYS A 239 -3.71 -3.15 -21.71
N ASP A 240 -3.55 -2.62 -22.92
CA ASP A 240 -3.49 -3.43 -24.13
C ASP A 240 -2.12 -4.13 -24.28
N GLU A 241 -1.95 -4.90 -25.35
CA GLU A 241 -0.70 -5.62 -25.63
C GLU A 241 0.50 -4.69 -25.82
N ALA A 242 0.26 -3.48 -26.28
CA ALA A 242 1.29 -2.44 -26.44
C ALA A 242 1.60 -1.69 -25.13
N GLY A 243 0.88 -1.99 -24.03
CA GLY A 243 1.05 -1.34 -22.73
C GLY A 243 0.28 -0.02 -22.58
N ASN A 244 -0.58 0.34 -23.56
CA ASN A 244 -1.41 1.54 -23.44
C ASN A 244 -2.57 1.30 -22.48
N ILE A 245 -2.99 2.37 -21.81
CA ILE A 245 -4.17 2.36 -20.94
C ILE A 245 -5.40 2.61 -21.83
N VAL A 246 -6.28 1.62 -21.89
CA VAL A 246 -7.54 1.71 -22.61
C VAL A 246 -8.71 1.57 -21.65
N PRO A 247 -9.91 2.11 -21.99
CA PRO A 247 -11.09 1.94 -21.15
C PRO A 247 -11.40 0.47 -20.88
N GLY A 248 -11.66 0.12 -19.62
CA GLY A 248 -12.04 -1.23 -19.24
C GLY A 248 -13.45 -1.57 -19.75
N ASN A 249 -13.65 -2.84 -20.06
CA ASN A 249 -15.00 -3.33 -20.35
C ASN A 249 -15.63 -3.84 -19.05
N PRO A 250 -16.67 -3.17 -18.49
CA PRO A 250 -17.32 -3.58 -17.26
C PRO A 250 -18.06 -4.93 -17.37
N ASN A 251 -18.19 -5.45 -18.58
CA ASN A 251 -18.91 -6.70 -18.88
C ASN A 251 -18.00 -7.90 -19.19
N LYS A 252 -16.69 -7.75 -19.02
CA LYS A 252 -15.73 -8.83 -19.23
C LYS A 252 -14.96 -9.18 -17.98
#